data_d6f31dca54d929cf8c735e0b83ecd265
#
_entry.id   d6f31dca54d929cf8c735e0b83ecd265
#
_cell.length_a   1.000
_cell.length_b   1.000
_cell.length_c   1.000
_cell.angle_alpha   90.00
_cell.angle_beta   90.00
_cell.angle_gamma   90.00
#
_symmetry.space_group_name_H-M   'P 1'
#
loop_
_entity.id
_entity.type
_entity.pdbx_description
1 polymer ?
#
loop_
_entity_poly.entity_id
_entity_poly.type
_entity_poly.pdbx_seq_one_letter_code
_entity_poly.pdbx_strand_id
1 'polypeptide(L)'
;GNMVLYVNLGDYMNVWEELVREIPAMESLVTTHFDDWSDTTAFADKALKEEVHGIHAFCHENIYEAVYCTNLVMSSWDVLITKPSELAFYPVPKLFIKRVGGHEQWGAIHSAEIGDGTLECRDIPHTLQMMKLFMQDDSILTGMCDNIKRNKADGIYDGAYEVVKLAMNMKN
;
A
#
# COMPACT_ATOMS: atom_id res chain seq x y z
N GLY A 1 3.99 0.96 19.99
CA GLY A 1 3.08 0.08 19.24
C GLY A 1 3.88 -0.99 18.51
N ASN A 2 3.25 -2.10 18.24
CA ASN A 2 3.85 -3.14 17.41
C ASN A 2 3.57 -2.80 15.94
N MET A 3 4.63 -2.79 15.11
CA MET A 3 4.48 -2.66 13.67
C MET A 3 4.22 -4.04 13.07
N VAL A 4 3.20 -4.15 12.21
CA VAL A 4 2.96 -5.31 11.37
C VAL A 4 3.31 -4.93 9.93
N LEU A 5 4.06 -5.78 9.25
CA LEU A 5 4.51 -5.50 7.89
C LEU A 5 3.89 -6.50 6.91
N TYR A 6 3.14 -6.00 5.94
CA TYR A 6 2.68 -6.76 4.79
C TYR A 6 3.61 -6.51 3.61
N VAL A 7 4.26 -7.55 3.14
CA VAL A 7 5.17 -7.50 1.99
C VAL A 7 4.49 -8.20 0.81
N ASN A 8 3.85 -7.43 -0.06
CA ASN A 8 3.24 -7.98 -1.27
C ASN A 8 4.24 -7.92 -2.42
N LEU A 9 4.70 -9.08 -2.84
CA LEU A 9 5.66 -9.25 -3.93
C LEU A 9 4.99 -9.39 -5.31
N GLY A 10 3.65 -9.35 -5.35
CA GLY A 10 2.92 -9.53 -6.60
C GLY A 10 3.16 -10.91 -7.18
N ASP A 11 3.56 -10.98 -8.46
CA ASP A 11 3.97 -12.18 -9.19
C ASP A 11 5.49 -12.26 -9.45
N TYR A 12 6.29 -11.51 -8.69
CA TYR A 12 7.75 -11.49 -8.82
C TYR A 12 8.39 -12.71 -8.15
N MET A 13 8.35 -13.85 -8.83
CA MET A 13 8.87 -15.13 -8.33
C MET A 13 10.34 -15.10 -7.95
N ASN A 14 11.17 -14.38 -8.71
CA ASN A 14 12.60 -14.23 -8.40
C ASN A 14 12.83 -13.50 -7.06
N VAL A 15 12.02 -12.50 -6.74
CA VAL A 15 12.09 -11.78 -5.46
C VAL A 15 11.57 -12.65 -4.33
N TRP A 16 10.53 -13.44 -4.58
CA TRP A 16 10.02 -14.43 -3.64
C TRP A 16 11.09 -15.47 -3.27
N GLU A 17 11.77 -16.05 -4.26
CA GLU A 17 12.86 -17.02 -4.05
C GLU A 17 14.03 -16.42 -3.25
N GLU A 18 14.33 -15.14 -3.47
CA GLU A 18 15.33 -14.40 -2.70
C GLU A 18 14.89 -14.22 -1.24
N LEU A 19 13.66 -13.77 -1.01
CA LEU A 19 13.09 -13.61 0.32
C LEU A 19 13.10 -14.94 1.09
N VAL A 20 12.65 -16.04 0.46
CA VAL A 20 12.61 -17.35 1.10
C VAL A 20 14.00 -17.82 1.55
N ARG A 21 15.06 -17.46 0.84
CA ARG A 21 16.44 -17.76 1.28
C ARG A 21 16.84 -16.98 2.53
N GLU A 22 16.30 -15.78 2.72
CA GLU A 22 16.59 -14.92 3.87
C GLU A 22 15.73 -15.25 5.09
N ILE A 23 14.59 -15.92 4.92
CA ILE A 23 13.66 -16.30 5.99
C ILE A 23 14.32 -17.02 7.17
N PRO A 24 15.27 -17.97 6.98
CA PRO A 24 15.92 -18.63 8.13
C PRO A 24 16.56 -17.67 9.14
N ALA A 25 17.01 -16.49 8.69
CA ALA A 25 17.52 -15.45 9.59
C ALA A 25 16.40 -14.66 10.29
N MET A 26 15.15 -14.78 9.83
CA MET A 26 13.98 -14.02 10.28
C MET A 26 12.82 -14.91 10.74
N GLU A 27 13.03 -16.21 10.88
CA GLU A 27 12.00 -17.28 10.98
C GLU A 27 10.89 -17.01 12.00
N SER A 28 11.22 -16.38 13.14
CA SER A 28 10.23 -16.05 14.17
C SER A 28 9.32 -14.87 13.83
N LEU A 29 9.59 -14.17 12.73
CA LEU A 29 8.91 -12.93 12.35
C LEU A 29 8.08 -13.06 11.08
N VAL A 30 8.40 -14.02 10.20
CA VAL A 30 7.83 -14.07 8.84
C VAL A 30 6.85 -15.23 8.70
N THR A 31 5.61 -14.90 8.32
CA THR A 31 4.61 -15.85 7.84
C THR A 31 4.46 -15.69 6.34
N THR A 32 4.54 -16.79 5.60
CA THR A 32 4.44 -16.79 4.13
C THR A 32 3.05 -17.19 3.66
N HIS A 33 2.55 -16.51 2.63
CA HIS A 33 1.29 -16.74 1.93
C HIS A 33 1.62 -16.87 0.44
N PHE A 34 1.92 -18.10 0.01
CA PHE A 34 2.39 -18.37 -1.35
C PHE A 34 1.33 -19.10 -2.15
N ASP A 35 0.88 -18.49 -3.22
CA ASP A 35 -0.07 -19.02 -4.23
C ASP A 35 -1.28 -19.76 -3.63
N ASP A 36 -1.67 -19.38 -2.43
CA ASP A 36 -2.82 -19.91 -1.70
C ASP A 36 -3.85 -18.80 -1.46
N TRP A 37 -4.82 -18.75 -2.35
CA TRP A 37 -5.90 -17.77 -2.29
C TRP A 37 -6.80 -17.96 -1.06
N SER A 38 -7.03 -19.21 -0.65
CA SER A 38 -7.83 -19.51 0.54
C SER A 38 -7.17 -19.00 1.81
N ASP A 39 -5.86 -19.22 1.95
CA ASP A 39 -5.06 -18.71 3.07
C ASP A 39 -5.02 -17.17 3.06
N THR A 40 -4.79 -16.57 1.89
CA THR A 40 -4.75 -15.10 1.72
C THR A 40 -6.09 -14.46 2.13
N THR A 41 -7.22 -15.02 1.73
CA THR A 41 -8.54 -14.51 2.12
C THR A 41 -8.83 -14.70 3.61
N ALA A 42 -8.49 -15.85 4.17
CA ALA A 42 -8.63 -16.12 5.59
C ALA A 42 -7.77 -15.16 6.45
N PHE A 43 -6.56 -14.89 6.00
CA PHE A 43 -5.69 -13.90 6.65
C PHE A 43 -6.29 -12.49 6.60
N ALA A 44 -6.77 -12.05 5.44
CA ALA A 44 -7.37 -10.71 5.29
C ALA A 44 -8.60 -10.55 6.21
N ASP A 45 -9.46 -11.56 6.28
CA ASP A 45 -10.61 -11.58 7.18
C ASP A 45 -10.20 -11.52 8.66
N LYS A 46 -9.12 -12.21 9.02
CA LYS A 46 -8.57 -12.17 10.36
C LYS A 46 -7.99 -10.79 10.70
N ALA A 47 -7.19 -10.21 9.81
CA ALA A 47 -6.54 -8.92 10.01
C ALA A 47 -7.53 -7.74 10.20
N LEU A 48 -8.77 -7.89 9.69
CA LEU A 48 -9.84 -6.90 9.91
C LEU A 48 -10.53 -7.02 11.27
N LYS A 49 -10.42 -8.16 11.94
CA LYS A 49 -11.20 -8.50 13.14
C LYS A 49 -10.33 -8.70 14.37
N GLU A 50 -9.09 -9.04 14.18
CA GLU A 50 -8.16 -9.44 15.24
C GLU A 50 -6.83 -8.70 15.09
N GLU A 51 -6.09 -8.58 16.17
CA GLU A 51 -4.71 -8.11 16.12
C GLU A 51 -3.82 -9.17 15.47
N VAL A 52 -3.05 -8.78 14.46
CA VAL A 52 -2.05 -9.61 13.79
C VAL A 52 -0.65 -9.10 14.12
N HIS A 53 0.37 -9.96 14.04
CA HIS A 53 1.73 -9.63 14.43
C HIS A 53 2.75 -10.13 13.41
N GLY A 54 3.91 -9.49 13.38
CA GLY A 54 5.06 -9.91 12.60
C GLY A 54 5.05 -9.41 11.15
N ILE A 55 5.70 -10.17 10.29
CA ILE A 55 5.84 -9.87 8.87
C ILE A 55 5.04 -10.92 8.09
N HIS A 56 4.16 -10.47 7.21
CA HIS A 56 3.38 -11.32 6.32
C HIS A 56 3.79 -11.07 4.88
N ALA A 57 4.33 -12.09 4.23
CA ALA A 57 4.82 -12.02 2.86
C ALA A 57 3.87 -12.77 1.91
N PHE A 58 3.41 -12.07 0.88
CA PHE A 58 2.45 -12.57 -0.10
C PHE A 58 3.10 -12.66 -1.48
N CYS A 59 2.89 -13.75 -2.18
CA CYS A 59 3.27 -13.91 -3.58
C CYS A 59 2.28 -14.86 -4.27
N HIS A 60 1.83 -14.50 -5.47
CA HIS A 60 0.95 -15.32 -6.29
C HIS A 60 1.54 -15.47 -7.69
N GLU A 61 1.52 -16.68 -8.26
CA GLU A 61 1.97 -16.91 -9.63
C GLU A 61 1.06 -16.23 -10.66
N ASN A 62 -0.21 -16.07 -10.32
CA ASN A 62 -1.20 -15.40 -11.17
C ASN A 62 -1.24 -13.90 -10.84
N ILE A 63 -0.91 -13.06 -11.82
CA ILE A 63 -0.91 -11.60 -11.68
C ILE A 63 -2.26 -11.03 -11.24
N TYR A 64 -3.39 -11.61 -11.65
CA TYR A 64 -4.71 -11.14 -11.26
C TYR A 64 -4.97 -11.38 -9.76
N GLU A 65 -4.56 -12.52 -9.24
CA GLU A 65 -4.64 -12.82 -7.82
C GLU A 65 -3.69 -11.94 -7.01
N ALA A 66 -2.47 -11.71 -7.51
CA ALA A 66 -1.50 -10.83 -6.89
C ALA A 66 -2.03 -9.38 -6.76
N VAL A 67 -2.65 -8.84 -7.80
CA VAL A 67 -3.28 -7.51 -7.78
C VAL A 67 -4.49 -7.51 -6.84
N TYR A 68 -5.32 -8.54 -6.87
CA TYR A 68 -6.49 -8.62 -6.02
C TYR A 68 -6.13 -8.78 -4.54
N CYS A 69 -5.02 -9.45 -4.23
CA CYS A 69 -4.46 -9.52 -2.87
C CYS A 69 -4.19 -8.13 -2.30
N THR A 70 -3.61 -7.22 -3.08
CA THR A 70 -3.39 -5.83 -2.67
C THR A 70 -4.70 -5.16 -2.24
N ASN A 71 -5.75 -5.27 -3.05
CA ASN A 71 -7.05 -4.68 -2.73
C ASN A 71 -7.69 -5.31 -1.48
N LEU A 72 -7.52 -6.62 -1.31
CA LEU A 72 -8.12 -7.37 -0.20
C LEU A 72 -7.52 -6.96 1.14
N VAL A 73 -6.18 -6.92 1.23
CA VAL A 73 -5.48 -6.61 2.50
C VAL A 73 -5.40 -5.11 2.79
N MET A 74 -5.64 -4.26 1.79
CA MET A 74 -5.53 -2.79 1.91
C MET A 74 -6.43 -2.21 3.00
N SER A 75 -7.59 -2.78 3.23
CA SER A 75 -8.55 -2.34 4.25
C SER A 75 -8.03 -2.48 5.69
N SER A 76 -6.96 -3.25 5.89
CA SER A 76 -6.29 -3.44 7.19
C SER A 76 -4.99 -2.64 7.35
N TRP A 77 -4.65 -1.76 6.41
CA TRP A 77 -3.43 -0.97 6.45
C TRP A 77 -3.63 0.41 7.09
N ASP A 78 -2.68 0.81 7.93
CA ASP A 78 -2.57 2.18 8.42
C ASP A 78 -1.79 3.08 7.46
N VAL A 79 -0.81 2.50 6.76
CA VAL A 79 0.03 3.22 5.79
C VAL A 79 0.50 2.30 4.67
N LEU A 80 0.44 2.81 3.44
CA LEU A 80 1.00 2.16 2.25
C LEU A 80 2.41 2.69 1.99
N ILE A 81 3.40 1.78 1.96
CA ILE A 81 4.77 2.09 1.58
C ILE A 81 4.98 1.61 0.14
N THR A 82 5.15 2.53 -0.78
CA THR A 82 5.25 2.22 -2.21
C THR A 82 6.05 3.26 -2.97
N LYS A 83 6.48 2.94 -4.20
CA LYS A 83 6.93 3.96 -5.15
C LYS A 83 5.74 4.81 -5.63
N PRO A 84 5.93 6.05 -6.08
CA PRO A 84 4.84 6.93 -6.50
C PRO A 84 4.31 6.58 -7.90
N SER A 85 3.64 5.44 -8.00
CA SER A 85 3.03 4.90 -9.23
C SER A 85 1.50 4.92 -9.16
N GLU A 86 0.84 3.94 -9.74
CA GLU A 86 -0.61 3.80 -9.79
C GLU A 86 -1.25 3.79 -8.40
N LEU A 87 -0.56 3.22 -7.41
CA LEU A 87 -1.03 3.15 -6.02
C LEU A 87 -1.08 4.54 -5.34
N ALA A 88 -0.48 5.57 -5.94
CA ALA A 88 -0.59 6.95 -5.45
C ALA A 88 -2.04 7.47 -5.42
N PHE A 89 -2.93 6.88 -6.21
CA PHE A 89 -4.34 7.30 -6.32
C PHE A 89 -5.29 6.55 -5.38
N TYR A 90 -4.79 5.60 -4.58
CA TYR A 90 -5.61 4.91 -3.60
C TYR A 90 -5.82 5.77 -2.34
N PRO A 91 -7.03 5.75 -1.73
CA PRO A 91 -7.35 6.54 -0.55
C PRO A 91 -6.81 5.89 0.74
N VAL A 92 -5.50 5.77 0.85
CA VAL A 92 -4.76 5.25 2.01
C VAL A 92 -3.61 6.19 2.31
N PRO A 93 -3.26 6.48 3.58
CA PRO A 93 -2.05 7.21 3.90
C PRO A 93 -0.81 6.60 3.26
N LYS A 94 0.06 7.42 2.65
CA LYS A 94 1.18 6.93 1.83
C LYS A 94 2.53 7.46 2.29
N LEU A 95 3.49 6.55 2.34
CA LEU A 95 4.91 6.86 2.42
C LEU A 95 5.57 6.45 1.10
N PHE A 96 6.03 7.44 0.33
CA PHE A 96 6.67 7.14 -0.95
C PHE A 96 8.16 6.88 -0.80
N ILE A 97 8.58 5.70 -1.28
CA ILE A 97 9.99 5.38 -1.49
C ILE A 97 10.47 5.95 -2.82
N LYS A 98 11.76 5.83 -3.10
CA LYS A 98 12.39 6.36 -4.31
C LYS A 98 11.71 5.78 -5.57
N ARG A 99 11.37 6.67 -6.49
CA ARG A 99 10.83 6.31 -7.82
C ARG A 99 11.84 5.56 -8.68
N VAL A 100 11.33 4.84 -9.68
CA VAL A 100 12.13 4.20 -10.73
C VAL A 100 12.15 5.10 -11.97
N GLY A 101 11.00 5.60 -12.41
CA GLY A 101 10.86 6.46 -13.58
C GLY A 101 10.64 7.93 -13.24
N GLY A 102 11.15 8.84 -14.10
CA GLY A 102 11.03 10.29 -13.87
C GLY A 102 9.58 10.78 -13.82
N HIS A 103 8.67 10.15 -14.57
CA HIS A 103 7.25 10.49 -14.62
C HIS A 103 6.50 10.20 -13.31
N GLU A 104 6.99 9.26 -12.51
CA GLU A 104 6.34 8.84 -11.25
C GLU A 104 6.38 9.95 -10.17
N GLN A 105 7.27 10.95 -10.30
CA GLN A 105 7.35 12.05 -9.33
C GLN A 105 6.02 12.78 -9.13
N TRP A 106 5.20 12.86 -10.16
CA TRP A 106 3.92 13.56 -10.10
C TRP A 106 2.92 12.89 -9.17
N GLY A 107 3.01 11.56 -9.00
CA GLY A 107 2.21 10.82 -8.02
C GLY A 107 2.51 11.25 -6.58
N ALA A 108 3.78 11.39 -6.23
CA ALA A 108 4.18 11.85 -4.90
C ALA A 108 3.80 13.33 -4.66
N ILE A 109 4.01 14.19 -5.66
CA ILE A 109 3.64 15.61 -5.58
C ILE A 109 2.12 15.73 -5.37
N HIS A 110 1.32 15.04 -6.19
CA HIS A 110 -0.13 15.05 -6.07
C HIS A 110 -0.61 14.59 -4.68
N SER A 111 -0.10 13.46 -4.17
CA SER A 111 -0.46 12.98 -2.84
C SER A 111 -0.07 13.97 -1.73
N ALA A 112 1.07 14.64 -1.84
CA ALA A 112 1.46 15.66 -0.88
C ALA A 112 0.54 16.90 -0.96
N GLU A 113 0.12 17.31 -2.16
CA GLU A 113 -0.80 18.42 -2.37
C GLU A 113 -2.20 18.16 -1.79
N ILE A 114 -2.72 16.96 -1.98
CA ILE A 114 -4.03 16.57 -1.40
C ILE A 114 -3.92 16.10 0.06
N GLY A 115 -2.70 15.97 0.58
CA GLY A 115 -2.42 15.70 1.99
C GLY A 115 -2.66 14.24 2.42
N ASP A 116 -2.63 13.29 1.50
CA ASP A 116 -2.81 11.86 1.78
C ASP A 116 -1.51 11.04 1.69
N GLY A 117 -0.38 11.69 1.37
CA GLY A 117 0.92 11.04 1.27
C GLY A 117 2.09 12.01 1.48
N THR A 118 3.30 11.42 1.55
CA THR A 118 4.55 12.19 1.66
C THR A 118 5.07 12.61 0.28
N LEU A 119 6.05 13.50 0.27
CA LEU A 119 6.98 13.56 -0.85
C LEU A 119 7.85 12.29 -0.88
N GLU A 120 8.50 12.05 -1.99
CA GLU A 120 9.39 10.90 -2.21
C GLU A 120 10.58 10.90 -1.24
N CYS A 121 10.80 9.79 -0.55
CA CYS A 121 12.01 9.56 0.23
C CYS A 121 13.21 9.34 -0.68
N ARG A 122 14.36 9.92 -0.33
CA ARG A 122 15.57 9.90 -1.18
C ARG A 122 16.27 8.55 -1.21
N ASP A 123 16.22 7.84 -0.07
CA ASP A 123 16.97 6.61 0.17
C ASP A 123 16.34 5.81 1.33
N ILE A 124 16.89 4.63 1.59
CA ILE A 124 16.44 3.74 2.67
C ILE A 124 16.54 4.40 4.06
N PRO A 125 17.66 5.06 4.44
CA PRO A 125 17.73 5.76 5.72
C PRO A 125 16.63 6.81 5.90
N HIS A 126 16.30 7.58 4.86
CA HIS A 126 15.21 8.56 4.91
C HIS A 126 13.84 7.86 5.07
N THR A 127 13.60 6.77 4.35
CA THR A 127 12.37 5.97 4.50
C THR A 127 12.20 5.47 5.94
N LEU A 128 13.26 4.89 6.52
CA LEU A 128 13.24 4.40 7.90
C LEU A 128 13.02 5.52 8.93
N GLN A 129 13.57 6.72 8.67
CA GLN A 129 13.33 7.87 9.51
C GLN A 129 11.86 8.31 9.47
N MET A 130 11.25 8.34 8.29
CA MET A 130 9.82 8.67 8.14
C MET A 130 8.92 7.61 8.78
N MET A 131 9.24 6.32 8.64
CA MET A 131 8.50 5.26 9.34
C MET A 131 8.56 5.44 10.87
N LYS A 132 9.73 5.74 11.40
CA LYS A 132 9.88 6.02 12.85
C LYS A 132 9.04 7.23 13.28
N LEU A 133 8.99 8.27 12.46
CA LEU A 133 8.17 9.45 12.74
C LEU A 133 6.68 9.09 12.79
N PHE A 134 6.17 8.32 11.83
CA PHE A 134 4.78 7.85 11.82
C PHE A 134 4.44 6.99 13.04
N MET A 135 5.40 6.19 13.53
CA MET A 135 5.20 5.39 14.75
C MET A 135 5.25 6.20 16.05
N GLN A 136 5.88 7.38 16.03
CA GLN A 136 6.05 8.22 17.21
C GLN A 136 4.99 9.31 17.32
N ASP A 137 4.38 9.71 16.21
CA ASP A 137 3.42 10.80 16.15
C ASP A 137 2.18 10.41 15.33
N ASP A 138 1.16 9.95 16.03
CA ASP A 138 -0.12 9.53 15.45
C ASP A 138 -0.85 10.70 14.74
N SER A 139 -0.50 11.95 15.04
CA SER A 139 -1.16 13.13 14.45
C SER A 139 -0.94 13.21 12.94
N ILE A 140 0.18 12.69 12.44
CA ILE A 140 0.51 12.71 11.02
C ILE A 140 -0.44 11.80 10.24
N LEU A 141 -0.56 10.53 10.66
CA LEU A 141 -1.47 9.58 10.02
C LEU A 141 -2.94 9.98 10.20
N THR A 142 -3.29 10.48 11.38
CA THR A 142 -4.63 11.04 11.64
C THR A 142 -4.95 12.18 10.68
N GLY A 143 -4.02 13.10 10.49
CA GLY A 143 -4.17 14.22 9.54
C GLY A 143 -4.33 13.73 8.09
N MET A 144 -3.57 12.74 7.67
CA MET A 144 -3.72 12.11 6.34
C MET A 144 -5.10 11.45 6.18
N CYS A 145 -5.56 10.71 7.19
CA CYS A 145 -6.90 10.09 7.19
C CYS A 145 -8.02 11.14 7.09
N ASP A 146 -7.90 12.26 7.79
CA ASP A 146 -8.90 13.33 7.73
C ASP A 146 -8.89 14.03 6.37
N ASN A 147 -7.71 14.21 5.76
CA ASN A 147 -7.60 14.68 4.38
C ASN A 147 -8.25 13.71 3.39
N ILE A 148 -8.01 12.39 3.54
CA ILE A 148 -8.63 11.35 2.69
C ILE A 148 -10.16 11.42 2.78
N LYS A 149 -10.73 11.54 3.98
CA LYS A 149 -12.18 11.68 4.17
C LYS A 149 -12.74 12.91 3.47
N ARG A 150 -12.06 14.06 3.61
CA ARG A 150 -12.44 15.31 2.94
C ARG A 150 -12.34 15.19 1.41
N ASN A 151 -11.21 14.68 0.91
CA ASN A 151 -10.97 14.49 -0.51
C ASN A 151 -11.99 13.52 -1.14
N LYS A 152 -12.40 12.48 -0.40
CA LYS A 152 -13.48 11.59 -0.84
C LYS A 152 -14.82 12.31 -0.93
N ALA A 153 -15.15 13.15 0.04
CA ALA A 153 -16.38 13.95 0.00
C ALA A 153 -16.39 14.95 -1.17
N ASP A 154 -15.22 15.47 -1.52
CA ASP A 154 -15.00 16.40 -2.64
C ASP A 154 -14.87 15.69 -4.01
N GLY A 155 -14.93 14.35 -4.07
CA GLY A 155 -14.86 13.56 -5.30
C GLY A 155 -13.47 13.43 -5.92
N ILE A 156 -12.42 13.75 -5.19
CA ILE A 156 -11.02 13.70 -5.70
C ILE A 156 -10.63 12.30 -6.18
N TYR A 157 -11.16 11.25 -5.56
CA TYR A 157 -10.87 9.85 -5.93
C TYR A 157 -11.87 9.29 -6.97
N ASP A 158 -12.83 10.05 -7.43
CA ASP A 158 -13.92 9.58 -8.29
C ASP A 158 -13.64 9.80 -9.80
N GLY A 159 -12.41 10.16 -10.19
CA GLY A 159 -12.03 10.53 -11.55
C GLY A 159 -12.45 9.51 -12.62
N ALA A 160 -12.30 8.20 -12.37
CA ALA A 160 -12.72 7.16 -13.29
C ALA A 160 -14.24 7.17 -13.53
N TYR A 161 -15.04 7.37 -12.48
CA TYR A 161 -16.50 7.47 -12.58
C TYR A 161 -16.92 8.73 -13.35
N GLU A 162 -16.26 9.86 -13.11
CA GLU A 162 -16.56 11.12 -13.80
C GLU A 162 -16.23 11.03 -15.30
N VAL A 163 -15.13 10.38 -15.68
CA VAL A 163 -14.79 10.14 -17.10
C VAL A 163 -15.87 9.29 -17.78
N VAL A 164 -16.33 8.21 -17.15
CA VAL A 164 -17.41 7.36 -17.70
C VAL A 164 -18.71 8.16 -17.85
N LYS A 165 -19.08 8.92 -16.84
CA LYS A 165 -20.29 9.76 -16.83
C LYS A 165 -20.25 10.82 -17.95
N LEU A 166 -19.13 11.50 -18.12
CA LEU A 166 -18.92 12.45 -19.24
C LEU A 166 -19.03 11.74 -20.60
N ALA A 167 -18.38 10.60 -20.79
CA ALA A 167 -18.44 9.85 -22.04
C ALA A 167 -19.84 9.37 -22.38
N MET A 168 -20.65 9.01 -21.39
CA MET A 168 -22.07 8.63 -21.60
C MET A 168 -22.93 9.85 -21.97
N ASN A 169 -22.69 11.01 -21.39
CA ASN A 169 -23.42 12.25 -21.67
C ASN A 169 -23.07 12.83 -23.06
N MET A 170 -21.88 12.58 -23.57
CA MET A 170 -21.46 13.01 -24.92
C MET A 170 -22.09 12.20 -26.05
N LYS A 171 -22.76 11.05 -25.77
CA LYS A 171 -23.45 10.22 -26.75
C LYS A 171 -24.93 10.58 -26.93
N ASN A 172 -25.45 11.52 -26.16
CA ASN A 172 -26.79 12.08 -26.26
C ASN A 172 -26.74 13.48 -26.87
#